data_9c3a0c6d897826a64fdf339faa0f8537
#
_entry.id   9c3a0c6d897826a64fdf339faa0f8537
#
_cell.length_a   1.000
_cell.length_b   1.000
_cell.length_c   1.000
_cell.angle_alpha   90.00
_cell.angle_beta   90.00
_cell.angle_gamma   90.00
#
_symmetry.space_group_name_H-M   'P 1'
#
loop_
_entity.id
_entity.type
_entity.pdbx_description
1 polymer ?
#
loop_
_entity_poly.entity_id
_entity_poly.type
_entity_poly.pdbx_seq_one_letter_code
_entity_poly.pdbx_strand_id
1 'polypeptide(L)'
;MLRSDRPSRNREQGCYQWVSLGNHLTRSNVLTLAGMISDRVLKTLGQKSRLHQAELRRLGKAAEDAPLSPNVILLEHTNQVRGINTKLMEPNMDREDFVFYFDRLAVMLVEKATENLRFQSCTVNTPVPNKKYNGLCVNGVVSAVVILRGGSILETGLKRVIPDCRTGRMLIQTNHRTGEPELHYYSLSPDIEQHNGVMLLDPQMSSGGAALMAVRVLLDHDVQENNIVFVTYMAGQQGLRRLMSVFPEIKVVVCRVVDDLEKRWLEDRYLGC
;
A
#
# COMPACT_ATOMS: atom_id res chain seq x y z
N MET A 1 0.45 18.82 -52.29
CA MET A 1 1.92 18.69 -52.09
C MET A 1 2.27 19.09 -50.68
N LEU A 2 3.10 18.26 -50.08
CA LEU A 2 3.70 18.34 -48.73
C LEU A 2 2.86 17.78 -47.55
N ARG A 3 3.05 16.48 -47.38
CA ARG A 3 2.81 15.75 -46.12
C ARG A 3 3.88 16.17 -45.09
N SER A 4 3.47 16.44 -43.85
CA SER A 4 4.35 16.50 -42.70
C SER A 4 4.10 15.27 -41.83
N ASP A 5 4.98 14.28 -41.98
CA ASP A 5 5.05 13.10 -41.11
C ASP A 5 5.50 13.56 -39.70
N ARG A 6 4.68 13.27 -38.69
CA ARG A 6 5.12 13.24 -37.30
C ARG A 6 5.37 11.79 -36.92
N PRO A 7 6.51 11.43 -36.35
CA PRO A 7 6.75 10.08 -35.87
C PRO A 7 5.91 9.80 -34.61
N SER A 8 5.08 8.78 -34.68
CA SER A 8 4.41 8.16 -33.55
C SER A 8 5.46 7.57 -32.62
N ARG A 9 5.62 8.11 -31.41
CA ARG A 9 6.44 7.51 -30.36
C ARG A 9 5.73 6.25 -29.86
N ASN A 10 6.25 5.10 -30.25
CA ASN A 10 5.91 3.79 -29.69
C ASN A 10 6.29 3.76 -28.20
N ARG A 11 5.33 4.04 -27.31
CA ARG A 11 5.45 3.81 -25.85
C ARG A 11 5.33 2.34 -25.45
N GLU A 12 4.91 1.46 -26.37
CA GLU A 12 4.72 0.03 -26.08
C GLU A 12 6.00 -0.79 -26.06
N GLN A 13 7.08 -0.34 -26.69
CA GLN A 13 8.35 -1.10 -26.69
C GLN A 13 9.11 -1.09 -25.37
N GLY A 14 8.89 -0.12 -24.50
CA GLY A 14 9.54 -0.06 -23.18
C GLY A 14 9.07 -1.15 -22.22
N CYS A 15 7.80 -1.52 -22.28
CA CYS A 15 7.21 -2.48 -21.34
C CYS A 15 7.61 -3.94 -21.62
N TYR A 16 7.78 -4.31 -22.89
CA TYR A 16 8.14 -5.68 -23.29
C TYR A 16 9.63 -6.03 -23.08
N GLN A 17 10.52 -5.05 -23.06
CA GLN A 17 11.94 -5.30 -22.79
C GLN A 17 12.22 -5.75 -21.36
N TRP A 18 11.38 -5.38 -20.39
CA TRP A 18 11.56 -5.73 -18.98
C TRP A 18 11.23 -7.20 -18.67
N VAL A 19 10.28 -7.79 -19.38
CA VAL A 19 9.88 -9.20 -19.20
C VAL A 19 10.90 -10.17 -19.79
N SER A 20 11.62 -9.77 -20.84
CA SER A 20 12.61 -10.63 -21.52
C SER A 20 13.99 -10.62 -20.84
N LEU A 21 14.27 -9.63 -19.98
CA LEU A 21 15.57 -9.51 -19.28
C LEU A 21 15.72 -10.44 -18.06
N GLY A 22 14.62 -11.08 -17.61
CA GLY A 22 14.64 -11.97 -16.44
C GLY A 22 15.47 -13.24 -16.60
N ASN A 23 15.82 -13.65 -17.82
CA ASN A 23 16.55 -14.90 -18.08
C ASN A 23 18.03 -14.76 -18.45
N HIS A 24 18.55 -13.53 -18.62
CA HIS A 24 19.95 -13.30 -19.03
C HIS A 24 20.64 -12.12 -18.30
N LEU A 25 20.38 -11.95 -17.01
CA LEU A 25 21.05 -10.90 -16.23
C LEU A 25 22.48 -11.31 -15.91
N THR A 26 23.44 -10.84 -16.70
CA THR A 26 24.86 -10.83 -16.33
C THR A 26 25.12 -9.75 -15.28
N ARG A 27 26.21 -9.87 -14.49
CA ARG A 27 26.62 -8.90 -13.46
C ARG A 27 26.66 -7.45 -13.96
N SER A 28 26.96 -7.25 -15.24
CA SER A 28 26.97 -5.94 -15.92
C SER A 28 25.56 -5.35 -16.12
N ASN A 29 24.58 -6.19 -16.42
CA ASN A 29 23.19 -5.75 -16.65
C ASN A 29 22.46 -5.39 -15.33
N VAL A 30 22.84 -6.04 -14.22
CA VAL A 30 22.36 -5.67 -12.87
C VAL A 30 22.82 -4.27 -12.49
N LEU A 31 24.06 -3.89 -12.87
CA LEU A 31 24.57 -2.54 -12.64
C LEU A 31 23.87 -1.48 -13.50
N THR A 32 23.48 -1.84 -14.72
CA THR A 32 22.73 -0.95 -15.63
C THR A 32 21.27 -0.77 -15.16
N LEU A 33 20.63 -1.82 -14.68
CA LEU A 33 19.31 -1.76 -14.05
C LEU A 33 19.32 -0.97 -12.73
N ALA A 34 20.38 -1.12 -11.93
CA ALA A 34 20.58 -0.33 -10.71
C ALA A 34 20.78 1.16 -11.01
N GLY A 35 21.34 1.51 -12.17
CA GLY A 35 21.44 2.89 -12.66
C GLY A 35 20.10 3.49 -13.12
N MET A 36 19.12 2.65 -13.48
CA MET A 36 17.77 3.09 -13.89
C MET A 36 16.80 3.20 -12.70
N ILE A 37 17.04 2.43 -11.64
CA ILE A 37 16.38 2.64 -10.34
C ILE A 37 17.16 3.73 -9.65
N SER A 38 16.58 4.94 -9.55
CA SER A 38 17.23 6.12 -8.99
C SER A 38 18.25 5.75 -7.89
N ASP A 39 19.52 6.05 -8.10
CA ASP A 39 20.66 5.88 -7.17
C ASP A 39 20.33 6.30 -5.72
N ARG A 40 19.37 7.20 -5.59
CA ARG A 40 18.86 7.71 -4.33
C ARG A 40 18.11 6.64 -3.52
N VAL A 41 17.31 5.76 -4.16
CA VAL A 41 16.55 4.72 -3.46
C VAL A 41 17.47 3.57 -3.05
N LEU A 42 18.32 3.09 -3.95
CA LEU A 42 19.25 2.01 -3.63
C LEU A 42 20.32 2.45 -2.61
N LYS A 43 20.90 3.65 -2.75
CA LYS A 43 21.78 4.21 -1.73
C LYS A 43 21.05 4.44 -0.41
N THR A 44 19.82 4.98 -0.45
CA THR A 44 19.04 5.24 0.77
C THR A 44 18.59 3.94 1.43
N LEU A 45 18.11 2.96 0.66
CA LEU A 45 17.68 1.66 1.20
C LEU A 45 18.89 0.83 1.68
N GLY A 46 19.97 0.74 0.90
CA GLY A 46 21.15 -0.05 1.25
C GLY A 46 21.99 0.59 2.36
N GLN A 47 22.23 1.89 2.32
CA GLN A 47 22.98 2.59 3.37
C GLN A 47 22.16 2.74 4.65
N LYS A 48 20.86 3.08 4.57
CA LYS A 48 19.99 3.15 5.75
C LYS A 48 19.73 1.77 6.36
N SER A 49 19.65 0.69 5.58
CA SER A 49 19.55 -0.66 6.13
C SER A 49 20.78 -1.06 6.92
N ARG A 50 21.99 -0.77 6.44
CA ARG A 50 23.26 -1.06 7.16
C ARG A 50 23.46 -0.12 8.35
N LEU A 51 23.23 1.17 8.18
CA LEU A 51 23.28 2.16 9.26
C LEU A 51 22.18 1.91 10.29
N HIS A 52 21.00 1.54 9.85
CA HIS A 52 19.86 1.26 10.72
C HIS A 52 20.10 0.01 11.57
N GLN A 53 20.67 -1.08 11.05
CA GLN A 53 21.08 -2.24 11.85
C GLN A 53 22.20 -1.89 12.86
N ALA A 54 23.14 -1.02 12.50
CA ALA A 54 24.18 -0.57 13.41
C ALA A 54 23.64 0.43 14.44
N GLU A 55 22.71 1.28 14.05
CA GLU A 55 22.09 2.31 14.88
C GLU A 55 21.01 1.74 15.81
N LEU A 56 20.22 0.74 15.39
CA LEU A 56 19.33 -0.02 16.25
C LEU A 56 20.06 -0.77 17.37
N ARG A 57 21.28 -1.26 17.10
CA ARG A 57 22.15 -1.81 18.15
C ARG A 57 22.69 -0.75 19.10
N ARG A 58 22.80 0.52 18.65
CA ARG A 58 23.31 1.64 19.47
C ARG A 58 22.25 2.41 20.23
N LEU A 59 21.07 2.55 19.65
CA LEU A 59 20.01 3.44 20.16
C LEU A 59 19.10 2.75 21.18
N GLY A 60 19.22 1.43 21.40
CA GLY A 60 18.50 0.75 22.46
C GLY A 60 17.06 1.28 22.68
N LYS A 61 16.52 1.08 23.84
CA LYS A 61 15.13 1.44 24.22
C LYS A 61 14.68 2.89 23.94
N ALA A 62 15.58 3.84 23.76
CA ALA A 62 15.22 5.26 23.54
C ALA A 62 14.58 5.51 22.15
N ALA A 63 14.78 4.62 21.17
CA ALA A 63 14.12 4.72 19.86
C ALA A 63 12.72 4.09 19.86
N GLU A 64 12.42 3.22 20.81
CA GLU A 64 11.11 2.56 20.96
C GLU A 64 10.05 3.55 21.46
N ASP A 65 10.44 4.56 22.24
CA ASP A 65 9.53 5.55 22.84
C ASP A 65 9.25 6.77 21.95
N ALA A 66 9.93 6.92 20.80
CA ALA A 66 9.68 8.05 19.93
C ALA A 66 8.28 7.93 19.27
N PRO A 67 7.46 9.01 19.28
CA PRO A 67 6.13 8.96 18.71
C PRO A 67 6.18 8.60 17.21
N LEU A 68 5.20 7.83 16.76
CA LEU A 68 5.00 7.57 15.33
C LEU A 68 4.66 8.88 14.62
N SER A 69 4.95 8.92 13.31
CA SER A 69 4.56 10.05 12.46
C SER A 69 3.07 10.38 12.62
N PRO A 70 2.66 11.66 12.61
CA PRO A 70 1.25 12.05 12.64
C PRO A 70 0.45 11.51 11.44
N ASN A 71 1.13 11.10 10.36
CA ASN A 71 0.51 10.47 9.21
C ASN A 71 0.26 8.95 9.41
N VAL A 72 0.65 8.39 10.54
CA VAL A 72 0.25 7.04 10.96
C VAL A 72 -1.04 7.14 11.78
N ILE A 73 -2.14 6.75 11.16
CA ILE A 73 -3.50 6.86 11.67
C ILE A 73 -3.92 5.51 12.25
N LEU A 74 -4.04 5.44 13.56
CA LEU A 74 -4.54 4.24 14.23
C LEU A 74 -6.06 4.16 14.09
N LEU A 75 -6.56 2.96 13.75
CA LEU A 75 -7.99 2.68 13.88
C LEU A 75 -8.37 2.76 15.37
N GLU A 76 -9.44 3.46 15.67
CA GLU A 76 -9.90 3.62 17.06
C GLU A 76 -10.20 2.26 17.68
N HIS A 77 -9.57 1.97 18.83
CA HIS A 77 -9.73 0.72 19.56
C HIS A 77 -11.00 0.73 20.43
N THR A 78 -12.14 0.92 19.79
CA THR A 78 -13.46 0.76 20.44
C THR A 78 -13.63 -0.65 21.01
N ASN A 79 -14.59 -0.85 21.90
CA ASN A 79 -14.89 -2.19 22.42
C ASN A 79 -15.24 -3.18 21.31
N GLN A 80 -15.89 -2.71 20.23
CA GLN A 80 -16.19 -3.53 19.07
C GLN A 80 -14.92 -3.97 18.33
N VAL A 81 -13.99 -3.06 18.02
CA VAL A 81 -12.72 -3.37 17.38
C VAL A 81 -11.89 -4.31 18.24
N ARG A 82 -11.84 -4.06 19.56
CA ARG A 82 -11.17 -4.95 20.52
C ARG A 82 -11.77 -6.35 20.53
N GLY A 83 -13.12 -6.47 20.50
CA GLY A 83 -13.82 -7.75 20.43
C GLY A 83 -13.50 -8.50 19.13
N ILE A 84 -13.50 -7.82 17.98
CA ILE A 84 -13.11 -8.42 16.70
C ILE A 84 -11.65 -8.91 16.74
N ASN A 85 -10.73 -8.07 17.24
CA ASN A 85 -9.33 -8.45 17.39
C ASN A 85 -9.14 -9.67 18.28
N THR A 86 -9.90 -9.78 19.39
CA THR A 86 -9.87 -10.96 20.26
C THR A 86 -10.24 -12.22 19.47
N LYS A 87 -11.30 -12.13 18.67
CA LYS A 87 -11.70 -13.25 17.80
C LYS A 87 -10.64 -13.61 16.77
N LEU A 88 -10.11 -12.63 16.05
CA LEU A 88 -9.08 -12.88 15.03
C LEU A 88 -7.79 -13.49 15.61
N MET A 89 -7.48 -13.20 16.87
CA MET A 89 -6.30 -13.75 17.56
C MET A 89 -6.53 -15.13 18.16
N GLU A 90 -7.76 -15.65 18.15
CA GLU A 90 -8.10 -16.97 18.69
C GLU A 90 -7.50 -18.09 17.80
N PRO A 91 -6.58 -18.95 18.32
CA PRO A 91 -5.84 -19.90 17.49
C PRO A 91 -6.73 -20.95 16.80
N ASN A 92 -7.81 -21.36 17.47
CA ASN A 92 -8.69 -22.45 17.05
C ASN A 92 -9.97 -21.96 16.37
N MET A 93 -10.03 -20.68 15.97
CA MET A 93 -11.16 -20.15 15.23
C MET A 93 -11.27 -20.78 13.85
N ASP A 94 -12.47 -21.21 13.48
CA ASP A 94 -12.76 -21.73 12.16
C ASP A 94 -12.49 -20.67 11.08
N ARG A 95 -12.12 -21.14 9.88
CA ARG A 95 -11.79 -20.24 8.77
C ARG A 95 -12.96 -19.35 8.36
N GLU A 96 -14.17 -19.90 8.33
CA GLU A 96 -15.37 -19.14 7.94
C GLU A 96 -15.63 -17.98 8.90
N ASP A 97 -15.53 -18.24 10.20
CA ASP A 97 -15.63 -17.21 11.23
C ASP A 97 -14.48 -16.19 11.12
N PHE A 98 -13.26 -16.67 10.87
CA PHE A 98 -12.11 -15.79 10.67
C PHE A 98 -12.33 -14.82 9.49
N VAL A 99 -12.76 -15.32 8.34
CA VAL A 99 -13.08 -14.52 7.16
C VAL A 99 -14.19 -13.51 7.48
N PHE A 100 -15.25 -13.95 8.15
CA PHE A 100 -16.36 -13.08 8.54
C PHE A 100 -15.91 -11.91 9.43
N TYR A 101 -15.14 -12.19 10.48
CA TYR A 101 -14.65 -11.14 11.39
C TYR A 101 -13.61 -10.25 10.72
N PHE A 102 -12.74 -10.81 9.88
CA PHE A 102 -11.75 -10.05 9.15
C PHE A 102 -12.40 -9.11 8.12
N ASP A 103 -13.39 -9.58 7.37
CA ASP A 103 -14.13 -8.75 6.41
C ASP A 103 -14.80 -7.55 7.09
N ARG A 104 -15.37 -7.75 8.28
CA ARG A 104 -15.93 -6.64 9.07
C ARG A 104 -14.87 -5.62 9.45
N LEU A 105 -13.70 -6.08 9.88
CA LEU A 105 -12.59 -5.21 10.22
C LEU A 105 -12.03 -4.48 8.97
N ALA A 106 -11.94 -5.19 7.84
CA ALA A 106 -11.50 -4.61 6.57
C ALA A 106 -12.41 -3.44 6.14
N VAL A 107 -13.73 -3.56 6.30
CA VAL A 107 -14.66 -2.45 6.08
C VAL A 107 -14.30 -1.26 6.97
N MET A 108 -14.10 -1.47 8.28
CA MET A 108 -13.76 -0.38 9.20
C MET A 108 -12.43 0.30 8.85
N LEU A 109 -11.43 -0.49 8.43
CA LEU A 109 -10.14 0.04 7.98
C LEU A 109 -10.27 0.88 6.71
N VAL A 110 -11.03 0.41 5.74
CA VAL A 110 -11.24 1.13 4.48
C VAL A 110 -12.06 2.40 4.73
N GLU A 111 -13.11 2.35 5.55
CA GLU A 111 -13.87 3.55 5.95
C GLU A 111 -12.94 4.59 6.58
N LYS A 112 -12.07 4.17 7.49
CA LYS A 112 -11.07 5.07 8.08
C LYS A 112 -10.09 5.63 7.05
N ALA A 113 -9.75 4.84 6.04
CA ALA A 113 -8.88 5.29 4.95
C ALA A 113 -9.58 6.34 4.06
N THR A 114 -10.89 6.23 3.85
CA THR A 114 -11.66 7.19 3.04
C THR A 114 -11.69 8.59 3.63
N GLU A 115 -11.53 8.75 4.95
CA GLU A 115 -11.43 10.08 5.58
C GLU A 115 -10.24 10.91 5.02
N ASN A 116 -9.28 10.26 4.38
CA ASN A 116 -8.10 10.89 3.81
C ASN A 116 -8.24 11.26 2.32
N LEU A 117 -9.39 10.97 1.72
CA LEU A 117 -9.71 11.37 0.36
C LEU A 117 -10.09 12.85 0.31
N ARG A 118 -10.00 13.43 -0.88
CA ARG A 118 -10.45 14.82 -1.11
C ARG A 118 -11.94 14.84 -1.36
N PHE A 119 -12.66 15.66 -0.60
CA PHE A 119 -14.09 15.90 -0.76
C PHE A 119 -14.34 17.28 -1.31
N GLN A 120 -15.45 17.42 -2.04
CA GLN A 120 -15.97 18.69 -2.53
C GLN A 120 -17.43 18.87 -2.12
N SER A 121 -17.85 20.13 -1.98
CA SER A 121 -19.26 20.44 -1.72
C SER A 121 -20.10 20.02 -2.92
N CYS A 122 -21.20 19.34 -2.65
CA CYS A 122 -22.20 18.98 -3.67
C CYS A 122 -23.60 19.23 -3.18
N THR A 123 -24.50 19.62 -4.09
CA THR A 123 -25.91 19.85 -3.80
C THR A 123 -26.74 18.82 -4.54
N VAL A 124 -27.54 18.07 -3.84
CA VAL A 124 -28.44 17.07 -4.41
C VAL A 124 -29.89 17.38 -4.13
N ASN A 125 -30.78 16.96 -5.02
CA ASN A 125 -32.21 17.02 -4.78
C ASN A 125 -32.61 15.93 -3.77
N THR A 126 -33.32 16.30 -2.73
CA THR A 126 -33.81 15.34 -1.75
C THR A 126 -35.02 14.58 -2.27
N PRO A 127 -35.40 13.44 -1.66
CA PRO A 127 -36.66 12.77 -1.95
C PRO A 127 -37.92 13.64 -1.66
N VAL A 128 -37.78 14.70 -0.87
CA VAL A 128 -38.83 15.66 -0.59
C VAL A 128 -38.88 16.68 -1.72
N PRO A 129 -40.04 16.86 -2.41
CA PRO A 129 -40.17 17.82 -3.50
C PRO A 129 -39.70 19.23 -3.11
N ASN A 130 -38.98 19.89 -4.03
CA ASN A 130 -38.48 21.26 -3.88
C ASN A 130 -37.48 21.48 -2.71
N LYS A 131 -36.94 20.42 -2.11
CA LYS A 131 -35.88 20.54 -1.10
C LYS A 131 -34.55 20.08 -1.66
N LYS A 132 -33.49 20.85 -1.36
CA LYS A 132 -32.09 20.52 -1.69
C LYS A 132 -31.31 20.24 -0.42
N TYR A 133 -30.33 19.34 -0.53
CA TYR A 133 -29.39 19.06 0.52
C TYR A 133 -27.96 19.41 0.05
N ASN A 134 -27.28 20.23 0.84
CA ASN A 134 -25.88 20.58 0.61
C ASN A 134 -25.03 19.61 1.43
N GLY A 135 -24.28 18.76 0.74
CA GLY A 135 -23.42 17.74 1.35
C GLY A 135 -22.03 17.77 0.77
N LEU A 136 -21.34 16.67 0.95
CA LEU A 136 -19.99 16.42 0.41
C LEU A 136 -20.03 15.19 -0.48
N CYS A 137 -19.28 15.22 -1.57
CA CYS A 137 -19.01 14.07 -2.40
C CYS A 137 -17.49 13.91 -2.62
N VAL A 138 -17.04 12.70 -2.85
CA VAL A 138 -15.64 12.43 -3.18
C VAL A 138 -15.32 13.11 -4.51
N ASN A 139 -14.20 13.83 -4.56
CA ASN A 139 -13.81 14.58 -5.74
C ASN A 139 -13.04 13.70 -6.73
N GLY A 140 -13.71 13.11 -7.69
CA GLY A 140 -13.11 12.30 -8.75
C GLY A 140 -13.00 10.82 -8.44
N VAL A 141 -12.15 10.11 -9.18
CA VAL A 141 -11.98 8.66 -9.12
C VAL A 141 -11.07 8.27 -7.97
N VAL A 142 -11.41 7.17 -7.29
CA VAL A 142 -10.56 6.51 -6.28
C VAL A 142 -10.03 5.21 -6.85
N SER A 143 -8.74 4.96 -6.63
CA SER A 143 -8.10 3.69 -6.96
C SER A 143 -7.59 2.98 -5.74
N ALA A 144 -7.49 1.67 -5.86
CA ALA A 144 -6.74 0.85 -4.92
C ALA A 144 -5.74 -0.02 -5.66
N VAL A 145 -4.60 -0.28 -5.05
CA VAL A 145 -3.58 -1.19 -5.55
C VAL A 145 -3.34 -2.27 -4.51
N VAL A 146 -3.58 -3.50 -4.91
CA VAL A 146 -3.48 -4.69 -4.06
C VAL A 146 -2.08 -5.26 -4.16
N ILE A 147 -1.37 -5.33 -3.04
CA ILE A 147 -0.08 -6.02 -2.97
C ILE A 147 -0.36 -7.52 -2.83
N LEU A 148 -0.13 -8.26 -3.90
CA LEU A 148 -0.42 -9.69 -3.98
C LEU A 148 0.58 -10.50 -3.13
N ARG A 149 0.15 -11.61 -2.53
CA ARG A 149 -1.20 -12.17 -2.47
C ARG A 149 -2.02 -11.58 -1.31
N GLY A 150 -1.34 -11.21 -0.21
CA GLY A 150 -1.97 -10.83 1.05
C GLY A 150 -3.00 -9.71 0.90
N GLY A 151 -2.71 -8.68 0.11
CA GLY A 151 -3.60 -7.53 -0.06
C GLY A 151 -5.00 -7.89 -0.57
N SER A 152 -5.16 -9.03 -1.25
CA SER A 152 -6.46 -9.47 -1.77
C SER A 152 -7.52 -9.71 -0.69
N ILE A 153 -7.11 -10.01 0.52
CA ILE A 153 -8.06 -10.21 1.64
C ILE A 153 -8.75 -8.90 2.08
N LEU A 154 -8.21 -7.74 1.72
CA LEU A 154 -8.85 -6.44 1.97
C LEU A 154 -9.80 -6.01 0.84
N GLU A 155 -9.77 -6.67 -0.32
CA GLU A 155 -10.61 -6.28 -1.46
C GLU A 155 -12.11 -6.40 -1.18
N THR A 156 -12.53 -7.40 -0.40
CA THR A 156 -13.95 -7.56 -0.01
C THR A 156 -14.43 -6.34 0.77
N GLY A 157 -13.66 -5.89 1.75
CA GLY A 157 -13.95 -4.68 2.50
C GLY A 157 -13.95 -3.43 1.61
N LEU A 158 -12.95 -3.29 0.73
CA LEU A 158 -12.86 -2.20 -0.22
C LEU A 158 -14.12 -2.10 -1.10
N LYS A 159 -14.55 -3.21 -1.69
CA LYS A 159 -15.70 -3.22 -2.60
C LYS A 159 -17.05 -3.01 -1.90
N ARG A 160 -17.12 -3.24 -0.59
CA ARG A 160 -18.29 -2.90 0.21
C ARG A 160 -18.37 -1.41 0.52
N VAL A 161 -17.24 -0.73 0.64
CA VAL A 161 -17.15 0.72 0.95
C VAL A 161 -17.17 1.55 -0.34
N ILE A 162 -16.37 1.15 -1.34
CA ILE A 162 -16.24 1.86 -2.63
C ILE A 162 -16.45 0.83 -3.76
N PRO A 163 -17.69 0.54 -4.16
CA PRO A 163 -18.00 -0.51 -5.14
C PRO A 163 -17.35 -0.29 -6.50
N ASP A 164 -17.27 0.95 -6.95
CA ASP A 164 -16.72 1.40 -8.23
C ASP A 164 -15.22 1.76 -8.19
N CYS A 165 -14.54 1.49 -7.07
CA CYS A 165 -13.10 1.69 -6.95
C CYS A 165 -12.34 0.93 -8.04
N ARG A 166 -11.49 1.63 -8.79
CA ARG A 166 -10.60 1.01 -9.77
C ARG A 166 -9.48 0.25 -9.04
N THR A 167 -9.30 -1.02 -9.36
CA THR A 167 -8.36 -1.89 -8.64
C THR A 167 -7.19 -2.29 -9.53
N GLY A 168 -5.99 -1.86 -9.14
CA GLY A 168 -4.72 -2.33 -9.68
C GLY A 168 -4.12 -3.45 -8.81
N ARG A 169 -3.04 -4.07 -9.29
CA ARG A 169 -2.34 -5.15 -8.59
C ARG A 169 -0.83 -5.03 -8.72
N MET A 170 -0.11 -5.37 -7.67
CA MET A 170 1.34 -5.52 -7.67
C MET A 170 1.74 -6.85 -7.06
N LEU A 171 2.66 -7.58 -7.68
CA LEU A 171 3.28 -8.76 -7.09
C LEU A 171 4.70 -8.39 -6.65
N ILE A 172 4.87 -8.28 -5.35
CA ILE A 172 6.15 -7.97 -4.71
C ILE A 172 6.48 -9.11 -3.76
N GLN A 173 7.64 -9.73 -3.95
CA GLN A 173 8.13 -10.82 -3.11
C GLN A 173 9.49 -10.48 -2.52
N THR A 174 9.76 -10.95 -1.31
CA THR A 174 11.08 -10.81 -0.72
C THR A 174 11.98 -11.94 -1.22
N ASN A 175 13.12 -11.58 -1.80
CA ASN A 175 14.14 -12.55 -2.18
C ASN A 175 14.74 -13.16 -0.91
N HIS A 176 14.60 -14.48 -0.76
CA HIS A 176 15.07 -15.18 0.44
C HIS A 176 16.59 -15.16 0.64
N ARG A 177 17.39 -14.90 -0.42
CA ARG A 177 18.85 -14.81 -0.33
C ARG A 177 19.34 -13.44 0.06
N THR A 178 18.69 -12.37 -0.46
CA THR A 178 19.14 -11.00 -0.24
C THR A 178 18.34 -10.29 0.86
N GLY A 179 17.14 -10.79 1.18
CA GLY A 179 16.20 -10.12 2.07
C GLY A 179 15.56 -8.87 1.46
N GLU A 180 15.79 -8.61 0.16
CA GLU A 180 15.28 -7.42 -0.53
C GLU A 180 13.96 -7.71 -1.24
N PRO A 181 13.05 -6.72 -1.34
CA PRO A 181 11.83 -6.85 -2.10
C PRO A 181 12.14 -6.84 -3.61
N GLU A 182 11.45 -7.70 -4.36
CA GLU A 182 11.52 -7.79 -5.82
C GLU A 182 10.13 -7.60 -6.40
N LEU A 183 10.01 -6.68 -7.37
CA LEU A 183 8.79 -6.46 -8.13
C LEU A 183 8.75 -7.43 -9.31
N HIS A 184 7.76 -8.32 -9.32
CA HIS A 184 7.58 -9.30 -10.40
C HIS A 184 6.53 -8.88 -11.41
N TYR A 185 5.49 -8.18 -10.96
CA TYR A 185 4.39 -7.76 -11.80
C TYR A 185 3.68 -6.55 -11.21
N TYR A 186 3.17 -5.68 -12.08
CA TYR A 186 2.19 -4.67 -11.70
C TYR A 186 1.21 -4.39 -12.85
N SER A 187 0.01 -3.99 -12.47
CA SER A 187 -1.04 -3.49 -13.36
C SER A 187 -1.74 -2.34 -12.65
N LEU A 188 -1.65 -1.16 -13.22
CA LEU A 188 -2.21 0.07 -12.69
C LEU A 188 -3.23 0.64 -13.68
N SER A 189 -4.13 1.50 -13.18
CA SER A 189 -5.01 2.27 -14.05
C SER A 189 -4.18 3.22 -14.92
N PRO A 190 -4.48 3.39 -16.20
CA PRO A 190 -3.69 4.22 -17.12
C PRO A 190 -3.55 5.68 -16.70
N ASP A 191 -4.52 6.20 -15.96
CA ASP A 191 -4.66 7.59 -15.52
C ASP A 191 -4.56 7.72 -13.99
N ILE A 192 -3.82 6.81 -13.33
CA ILE A 192 -3.77 6.71 -11.87
C ILE A 192 -3.26 7.98 -11.19
N GLU A 193 -2.40 8.76 -11.86
CA GLU A 193 -1.86 10.03 -11.39
C GLU A 193 -2.94 11.11 -11.23
N GLN A 194 -4.07 10.97 -11.95
CA GLN A 194 -5.19 11.93 -11.92
C GLN A 194 -6.23 11.55 -10.86
N HIS A 195 -6.08 10.41 -10.21
CA HIS A 195 -7.06 9.95 -9.24
C HIS A 195 -6.98 10.75 -7.94
N ASN A 196 -8.12 10.90 -7.29
CA ASN A 196 -8.24 11.62 -6.02
C ASN A 196 -7.38 11.05 -4.91
N GLY A 197 -7.32 9.70 -4.84
CA GLY A 197 -6.50 8.98 -3.89
C GLY A 197 -6.23 7.57 -4.37
N VAL A 198 -5.09 7.03 -3.97
CA VAL A 198 -4.65 5.66 -4.27
C VAL A 198 -4.44 4.92 -2.96
N MET A 199 -5.29 3.93 -2.69
CA MET A 199 -5.14 3.07 -1.52
C MET A 199 -4.21 1.91 -1.84
N LEU A 200 -3.12 1.75 -1.08
CA LEU A 200 -2.28 0.55 -1.13
C LEU A 200 -2.75 -0.44 -0.08
N LEU A 201 -3.07 -1.67 -0.49
CA LEU A 201 -3.63 -2.70 0.39
C LEU A 201 -2.61 -3.81 0.64
N ASP A 202 -2.15 -3.92 1.89
CA ASP A 202 -1.40 -5.07 2.41
C ASP A 202 -1.80 -5.31 3.87
N PRO A 203 -2.44 -6.41 4.22
CA PRO A 203 -3.02 -6.61 5.54
C PRO A 203 -1.97 -6.78 6.65
N GLN A 204 -0.73 -7.13 6.29
CA GLN A 204 0.33 -7.35 7.28
C GLN A 204 1.67 -6.88 6.76
N MET A 205 2.15 -5.77 7.29
CA MET A 205 3.47 -5.21 7.00
C MET A 205 4.45 -5.53 8.13
N SER A 206 5.57 -6.18 7.82
CA SER A 206 6.65 -6.42 8.80
C SER A 206 7.79 -5.41 8.62
N SER A 207 8.77 -5.69 7.78
CA SER A 207 9.94 -4.83 7.54
C SER A 207 9.67 -3.58 6.71
N GLY A 208 8.48 -3.49 6.09
CA GLY A 208 8.10 -2.40 5.20
C GLY A 208 8.71 -2.44 3.79
N GLY A 209 9.51 -3.45 3.45
CA GLY A 209 10.20 -3.52 2.15
C GLY A 209 9.23 -3.52 0.96
N ALA A 210 8.19 -4.36 1.00
CA ALA A 210 7.18 -4.41 -0.05
C ALA A 210 6.39 -3.10 -0.16
N ALA A 211 6.04 -2.50 0.97
CA ALA A 211 5.35 -1.21 1.01
C ALA A 211 6.21 -0.09 0.39
N LEU A 212 7.50 -0.02 0.75
CA LEU A 212 8.44 0.94 0.16
C LEU A 212 8.54 0.81 -1.36
N MET A 213 8.63 -0.42 -1.86
CA MET A 213 8.67 -0.67 -3.30
C MET A 213 7.36 -0.30 -3.98
N ALA A 214 6.21 -0.65 -3.39
CA ALA A 214 4.91 -0.33 -3.94
C ALA A 214 4.67 1.19 -4.02
N VAL A 215 5.01 1.94 -2.97
CA VAL A 215 4.96 3.41 -2.99
C VAL A 215 5.87 3.95 -4.09
N ARG A 216 7.11 3.44 -4.21
CA ARG A 216 8.03 3.88 -5.26
C ARG A 216 7.47 3.68 -6.66
N VAL A 217 6.86 2.52 -6.93
CA VAL A 217 6.22 2.26 -8.22
C VAL A 217 5.11 3.27 -8.52
N LEU A 218 4.30 3.65 -7.53
CA LEU A 218 3.28 4.68 -7.71
C LEU A 218 3.87 6.05 -8.02
N LEU A 219 4.93 6.44 -7.31
CA LEU A 219 5.63 7.70 -7.57
C LEU A 219 6.28 7.72 -8.97
N ASP A 220 6.78 6.59 -9.45
CA ASP A 220 7.32 6.45 -10.81
C ASP A 220 6.22 6.54 -11.90
N HIS A 221 4.93 6.46 -11.50
CA HIS A 221 3.75 6.72 -12.34
C HIS A 221 3.10 8.07 -12.01
N ASP A 222 3.87 9.02 -11.50
CA ASP A 222 3.47 10.40 -11.23
C ASP A 222 2.35 10.58 -10.18
N VAL A 223 2.03 9.52 -9.40
CA VAL A 223 1.12 9.64 -8.26
C VAL A 223 1.78 10.47 -7.18
N GLN A 224 1.11 11.51 -6.70
CA GLN A 224 1.65 12.35 -5.63
C GLN A 224 1.69 11.59 -4.31
N GLU A 225 2.77 11.76 -3.54
CA GLU A 225 2.99 11.05 -2.28
C GLU A 225 1.84 11.25 -1.28
N ASN A 226 1.33 12.47 -1.16
CA ASN A 226 0.22 12.82 -0.26
C ASN A 226 -1.15 12.27 -0.70
N ASN A 227 -1.27 11.73 -1.92
CA ASN A 227 -2.47 11.06 -2.41
C ASN A 227 -2.45 9.54 -2.12
N ILE A 228 -1.37 9.02 -1.55
CA ILE A 228 -1.23 7.59 -1.24
C ILE A 228 -1.67 7.33 0.19
N VAL A 229 -2.59 6.37 0.36
CA VAL A 229 -3.05 5.88 1.66
C VAL A 229 -2.73 4.39 1.76
N PHE A 230 -1.76 4.03 2.60
CA PHE A 230 -1.44 2.63 2.87
C PHE A 230 -2.38 2.06 3.93
N VAL A 231 -3.09 0.99 3.61
CA VAL A 231 -4.10 0.37 4.49
C VAL A 231 -3.62 -1.01 4.92
N THR A 232 -3.47 -1.18 6.23
CA THR A 232 -2.96 -2.43 6.80
C THR A 232 -3.69 -2.78 8.11
N TYR A 233 -3.88 -4.06 8.36
CA TYR A 233 -4.42 -4.51 9.64
C TYR A 233 -3.34 -4.50 10.72
N MET A 234 -2.16 -5.03 10.41
CA MET A 234 -1.08 -5.15 11.38
C MET A 234 0.24 -4.65 10.79
N ALA A 235 0.96 -3.83 11.52
CA ALA A 235 2.26 -3.32 11.09
C ALA A 235 3.30 -3.41 12.20
N GLY A 236 4.50 -3.85 11.84
CA GLY A 236 5.67 -3.78 12.71
C GLY A 236 6.14 -2.33 12.88
N GLN A 237 6.48 -1.95 14.11
CA GLN A 237 6.89 -0.57 14.44
C GLN A 237 8.10 -0.13 13.62
N GLN A 238 9.09 -0.99 13.42
CA GLN A 238 10.27 -0.70 12.60
C GLN A 238 9.91 -0.50 11.12
N GLY A 239 8.99 -1.32 10.58
CA GLY A 239 8.50 -1.16 9.21
C GLY A 239 7.81 0.17 9.00
N LEU A 240 6.96 0.59 9.95
CA LEU A 240 6.30 1.91 9.92
C LEU A 240 7.31 3.05 9.96
N ARG A 241 8.26 3.02 10.91
CA ARG A 241 9.30 4.05 11.00
C ARG A 241 10.12 4.15 9.71
N ARG A 242 10.49 3.00 9.13
CA ARG A 242 11.23 2.93 7.88
C ARG A 242 10.41 3.52 6.72
N LEU A 243 9.15 3.15 6.59
CA LEU A 243 8.25 3.66 5.56
C LEU A 243 8.11 5.19 5.66
N MET A 244 7.78 5.68 6.85
CA MET A 244 7.59 7.12 7.11
C MET A 244 8.88 7.94 7.02
N SER A 245 10.05 7.34 7.23
CA SER A 245 11.33 8.03 7.06
C SER A 245 11.71 8.27 5.60
N VAL A 246 11.21 7.43 4.70
CA VAL A 246 11.47 7.52 3.24
C VAL A 246 10.38 8.33 2.55
N PHE A 247 9.14 8.12 2.93
CA PHE A 247 7.94 8.74 2.38
C PHE A 247 7.12 9.39 3.50
N PRO A 248 7.48 10.59 3.95
CA PRO A 248 6.85 11.24 5.09
C PRO A 248 5.42 11.76 4.81
N GLU A 249 5.04 11.95 3.55
CA GLU A 249 3.74 12.54 3.19
C GLU A 249 2.64 11.52 2.97
N ILE A 250 2.98 10.22 2.79
CA ILE A 250 1.95 9.19 2.69
C ILE A 250 1.17 9.09 4.01
N LYS A 251 -0.06 8.62 3.91
CA LYS A 251 -0.85 8.28 5.09
C LYS A 251 -0.89 6.76 5.27
N VAL A 252 -0.78 6.32 6.51
CA VAL A 252 -0.87 4.90 6.85
C VAL A 252 -2.03 4.70 7.81
N VAL A 253 -3.03 3.93 7.39
CA VAL A 253 -4.15 3.53 8.25
C VAL A 253 -3.88 2.12 8.74
N VAL A 254 -3.76 1.94 10.04
CA VAL A 254 -3.38 0.67 10.67
C VAL A 254 -4.26 0.37 11.88
N CYS A 255 -4.66 -0.90 12.04
CA CYS A 255 -5.43 -1.30 13.22
C CYS A 255 -4.52 -1.65 14.40
N ARG A 256 -3.42 -2.39 14.17
CA ARG A 256 -2.51 -2.82 15.23
C ARG A 256 -1.07 -2.54 14.85
N VAL A 257 -0.35 -1.89 15.76
CA VAL A 257 1.11 -1.77 15.72
C VAL A 257 1.69 -2.79 16.67
N VAL A 258 2.68 -3.57 16.21
CA VAL A 258 3.38 -4.61 16.96
C VAL A 258 4.87 -4.29 17.03
N ASP A 259 5.53 -4.75 18.08
CA ASP A 259 6.93 -4.35 18.35
C ASP A 259 7.87 -4.94 17.31
N ASP A 260 7.72 -6.19 16.89
CA ASP A 260 8.56 -6.79 15.84
C ASP A 260 7.91 -7.94 15.07
N LEU A 261 8.49 -8.16 13.90
CA LEU A 261 8.46 -9.23 12.91
C LEU A 261 7.60 -10.45 13.28
N GLU A 262 6.31 -10.23 13.47
CA GLU A 262 5.39 -11.38 13.49
C GLU A 262 5.43 -12.07 12.12
N LYS A 263 5.49 -13.41 12.15
CA LYS A 263 5.35 -14.22 10.94
C LYS A 263 4.05 -13.83 10.22
N ARG A 264 4.10 -13.70 8.92
CA ARG A 264 2.88 -13.50 8.13
C ARG A 264 2.00 -14.74 8.28
N TRP A 265 0.77 -14.54 8.74
CA TRP A 265 -0.17 -15.61 9.01
C TRP A 265 -1.61 -15.29 8.59
N LEU A 266 -1.90 -14.00 8.37
CA LEU A 266 -3.25 -13.55 8.03
C LEU A 266 -3.72 -14.13 6.70
N GLU A 267 -2.86 -14.08 5.67
CA GLU A 267 -3.22 -14.60 4.36
C GLU A 267 -3.45 -16.10 4.38
N ASP A 268 -2.63 -16.85 5.12
CA ASP A 268 -2.77 -18.31 5.24
C ASP A 268 -4.08 -18.68 5.90
N ARG A 269 -4.48 -17.99 6.97
CA ARG A 269 -5.75 -18.22 7.66
C ARG A 269 -6.96 -17.82 6.82
N TYR A 270 -6.87 -16.72 6.08
CA TYR A 270 -7.98 -16.22 5.25
C TYR A 270 -8.14 -17.07 3.99
N LEU A 271 -7.06 -17.32 3.26
CA LEU A 271 -7.08 -18.03 1.98
C LEU A 271 -7.12 -19.56 2.17
N GLY A 272 -6.63 -20.07 3.30
CA GLY A 272 -6.63 -21.52 3.62
C GLY A 272 -5.57 -22.29 2.84
N CYS A 273 -4.42 -21.68 2.54
CA CYS A 273 -3.32 -22.33 1.82
C CYS A 273 -1.96 -21.97 2.43
#